data_8ca3986c873a156927ce3c796ad08ece
#
_entry.id   8ca3986c873a156927ce3c796ad08ece
#
_cell.length_a   1.000
_cell.length_b   1.000
_cell.length_c   1.000
_cell.angle_alpha   90.00
_cell.angle_beta   90.00
_cell.angle_gamma   90.00
#
_symmetry.space_group_name_H-M   'P 1'
#
loop_
_entity.id
_entity.type
_entity.pdbx_description
1 polymer ?
#
loop_
_entity_poly.entity_id
_entity_poly.type
_entity_poly.pdbx_seq_one_letter_code
_entity_poly.pdbx_strand_id
1 'polypeptide(L)'
;MPTATVPLRIIQITDLHLKTKPSQLWGVDVDASLNAVLAHIQGRNPAPDFIIATGDLVGDEPEAYGRLRELLEPLGVPVYCLPGNHDFPAVMGQVLRSGSMRWERHLVFDNWQLVLLDSSFPGTPVGHLARRELALLDTALAVHPDLHTLVCLHHSPLPVGTTWLDTMTVVNGEALFAILERYPRVQAVVWGHIHAEFTGRRGNIQLFATPATSVQFNPDAPEPKVDELPPGYRWFELYPDGTLKTGVERPEPATRLIAA
;
A
#
# COMPACT_ATOMS: atom_id res chain seq x y z
N MET A 1 -26.12 -8.28 24.97
CA MET A 1 -26.41 -7.77 23.62
C MET A 1 -25.08 -7.70 22.91
N PRO A 2 -24.95 -8.23 21.69
CA PRO A 2 -23.70 -8.01 20.97
C PRO A 2 -23.59 -6.49 20.72
N THR A 3 -22.58 -5.88 21.24
CA THR A 3 -22.19 -4.51 20.89
C THR A 3 -21.99 -4.53 19.38
N ALA A 4 -22.74 -3.69 18.66
CA ALA A 4 -22.53 -3.49 17.23
C ALA A 4 -21.11 -3.00 17.06
N THR A 5 -20.23 -3.89 16.63
CA THR A 5 -18.82 -3.63 16.52
C THR A 5 -18.58 -2.87 15.21
N VAL A 6 -18.39 -1.56 15.32
CA VAL A 6 -18.05 -0.72 14.17
C VAL A 6 -16.59 -1.06 13.78
N PRO A 7 -16.33 -1.49 12.55
CA PRO A 7 -14.97 -1.76 12.12
C PRO A 7 -14.19 -0.47 11.91
N LEU A 8 -12.89 -0.51 12.08
CA LEU A 8 -11.96 0.49 11.56
C LEU A 8 -11.89 0.33 10.04
N ARG A 9 -12.21 1.39 9.29
CA ARG A 9 -12.27 1.38 7.82
C ARG A 9 -11.04 2.03 7.23
N ILE A 10 -10.33 1.29 6.42
CA ILE A 10 -9.06 1.74 5.82
C ILE A 10 -9.15 1.57 4.31
N ILE A 11 -8.59 2.53 3.60
CA ILE A 11 -8.33 2.42 2.16
C ILE A 11 -6.81 2.30 1.98
N GLN A 12 -6.38 1.37 1.14
CA GLN A 12 -5.01 1.28 0.65
C GLN A 12 -4.97 1.75 -0.80
N ILE A 13 -4.15 2.76 -1.06
CA ILE A 13 -3.72 3.19 -2.39
C ILE A 13 -2.23 2.92 -2.54
N THR A 14 -1.76 2.68 -3.75
CA THR A 14 -0.36 2.33 -4.01
C THR A 14 0.04 2.66 -5.44
N ASP A 15 1.33 2.79 -5.68
CA ASP A 15 1.91 2.90 -7.03
C ASP A 15 1.26 4.05 -7.85
N LEU A 16 1.27 5.24 -7.24
CA LEU A 16 0.69 6.43 -7.83
C LEU A 16 1.57 6.98 -8.98
N HIS A 17 2.90 6.87 -8.83
CA HIS A 17 3.89 7.34 -9.81
C HIS A 17 3.68 8.78 -10.28
N LEU A 18 3.26 9.66 -9.37
CA LEU A 18 3.04 11.06 -9.69
C LEU A 18 4.34 11.74 -10.10
N LYS A 19 4.24 12.61 -11.10
CA LYS A 19 5.31 13.54 -11.49
C LYS A 19 4.92 14.98 -11.17
N THR A 20 5.86 15.87 -11.30
CA THR A 20 5.65 17.34 -11.10
C THR A 20 4.59 17.90 -12.07
N LYS A 21 4.40 17.24 -13.20
CA LYS A 21 3.37 17.56 -14.23
C LYS A 21 2.60 16.32 -14.59
N PRO A 22 1.37 16.45 -15.12
CA PRO A 22 0.62 15.33 -15.68
C PRO A 22 1.47 14.50 -16.64
N SER A 23 1.42 13.19 -16.48
CA SER A 23 2.33 12.28 -17.18
C SER A 23 1.65 10.96 -17.54
N GLN A 24 2.32 10.21 -18.41
CA GLN A 24 1.95 8.84 -18.73
C GLN A 24 2.99 7.87 -18.22
N LEU A 25 2.54 6.70 -17.78
CA LEU A 25 3.36 5.55 -17.43
C LEU A 25 2.90 4.36 -18.28
N TRP A 26 3.77 3.82 -19.12
CA TRP A 26 3.43 2.73 -20.06
C TRP A 26 2.19 3.02 -20.93
N GLY A 27 2.01 4.28 -21.36
CA GLY A 27 0.88 4.72 -22.17
C GLY A 27 -0.42 5.00 -21.40
N VAL A 28 -0.45 4.77 -20.08
CA VAL A 28 -1.60 5.08 -19.23
C VAL A 28 -1.45 6.48 -18.63
N ASP A 29 -2.50 7.30 -18.70
CA ASP A 29 -2.57 8.62 -18.06
C ASP A 29 -2.67 8.44 -16.54
N VAL A 30 -1.56 8.72 -15.85
CA VAL A 30 -1.40 8.56 -14.40
C VAL A 30 -2.41 9.44 -13.65
N ASP A 31 -2.59 10.66 -14.11
CA ASP A 31 -3.44 11.65 -13.45
C ASP A 31 -4.92 11.33 -13.60
N ALA A 32 -5.35 10.96 -14.80
CA ALA A 32 -6.73 10.56 -15.04
C ALA A 32 -7.08 9.30 -14.21
N SER A 33 -6.17 8.35 -14.14
CA SER A 33 -6.31 7.12 -13.37
C SER A 33 -6.44 7.40 -11.87
N LEU A 34 -5.51 8.19 -11.31
CA LEU A 34 -5.54 8.55 -9.89
C LEU A 34 -6.79 9.36 -9.55
N ASN A 35 -7.15 10.36 -10.37
CA ASN A 35 -8.34 11.17 -10.12
C ASN A 35 -9.63 10.33 -10.09
N ALA A 36 -9.76 9.31 -10.94
CA ALA A 36 -10.90 8.40 -10.89
C ALA A 36 -10.96 7.63 -9.56
N VAL A 37 -9.82 7.13 -9.09
CA VAL A 37 -9.71 6.46 -7.79
C VAL A 37 -10.09 7.41 -6.64
N LEU A 38 -9.54 8.62 -6.62
CA LEU A 38 -9.79 9.59 -5.55
C LEU A 38 -11.26 10.04 -5.51
N ALA A 39 -11.86 10.31 -6.68
CA ALA A 39 -13.28 10.64 -6.78
C ALA A 39 -14.17 9.51 -6.26
N HIS A 40 -13.84 8.26 -6.56
CA HIS A 40 -14.58 7.10 -6.07
C HIS A 40 -14.43 6.94 -4.55
N ILE A 41 -13.23 7.15 -3.99
CA ILE A 41 -13.00 7.12 -2.54
C ILE A 41 -13.80 8.22 -1.84
N GLN A 42 -13.84 9.44 -2.39
CA GLN A 42 -14.62 10.55 -1.83
C GLN A 42 -16.13 10.26 -1.82
N GLY A 43 -16.63 9.52 -2.79
CA GLY A 43 -18.04 9.10 -2.88
C GLY A 43 -18.44 7.96 -1.95
N ARG A 44 -17.50 7.35 -1.22
CA ARG A 44 -17.81 6.20 -0.34
C ARG A 44 -18.66 6.60 0.86
N ASN A 45 -19.62 5.74 1.17
CA ASN A 45 -20.43 5.85 2.37
C ASN A 45 -20.60 4.46 3.02
N PRO A 46 -20.08 4.22 4.23
CA PRO A 46 -19.34 5.21 5.05
C PRO A 46 -17.96 5.54 4.50
N ALA A 47 -17.49 6.75 4.81
CA ALA A 47 -16.12 7.18 4.51
C ALA A 47 -15.08 6.33 5.25
N PRO A 48 -13.82 6.22 4.76
CA PRO A 48 -12.75 5.59 5.50
C PRO A 48 -12.34 6.45 6.71
N ASP A 49 -11.84 5.80 7.76
CA ASP A 49 -11.25 6.48 8.92
C ASP A 49 -9.89 7.10 8.57
N PHE A 50 -9.13 6.41 7.70
CA PHE A 50 -7.88 6.89 7.13
C PHE A 50 -7.48 6.10 5.87
N ILE A 51 -6.42 6.58 5.21
CA ILE A 51 -5.82 5.97 4.04
C ILE A 51 -4.39 5.54 4.37
N ILE A 52 -3.94 4.41 3.83
CA ILE A 52 -2.54 4.02 3.76
C ILE A 52 -2.06 4.11 2.30
N ALA A 53 -0.99 4.84 2.06
CA ALA A 53 -0.35 4.97 0.76
C ALA A 53 0.95 4.17 0.77
N THR A 54 0.95 3.01 0.10
CA THR A 54 1.96 1.96 0.27
C THR A 54 3.08 1.99 -0.77
N GLY A 55 3.62 3.17 -1.02
CA GLY A 55 4.83 3.37 -1.81
C GLY A 55 4.61 3.66 -3.28
N ASP A 56 5.71 4.02 -3.94
CA ASP A 56 5.76 4.55 -5.31
C ASP A 56 4.77 5.70 -5.50
N LEU A 57 4.82 6.63 -4.52
CA LEU A 57 3.93 7.80 -4.49
C LEU A 57 4.29 8.79 -5.58
N VAL A 58 5.59 8.91 -5.88
CA VAL A 58 6.13 9.74 -6.96
C VAL A 58 6.96 8.90 -7.94
N GLY A 59 7.10 9.37 -9.18
CA GLY A 59 7.87 8.71 -10.23
C GLY A 59 9.26 9.32 -10.38
N ASP A 60 10.17 9.08 -9.42
CA ASP A 60 11.56 9.54 -9.41
C ASP A 60 11.75 11.08 -9.37
N GLU A 61 10.72 11.82 -8.97
CA GLU A 61 10.72 13.28 -8.89
C GLU A 61 10.35 13.73 -7.46
N PRO A 62 11.31 14.05 -6.57
CA PRO A 62 11.00 14.41 -5.18
C PRO A 62 10.15 15.68 -5.05
N GLU A 63 10.21 16.58 -6.03
CA GLU A 63 9.39 17.79 -6.08
C GLU A 63 7.90 17.49 -6.25
N ALA A 64 7.55 16.28 -6.76
CA ALA A 64 6.16 15.85 -6.96
C ALA A 64 5.40 15.63 -5.65
N TYR A 65 6.07 15.52 -4.49
CA TYR A 65 5.37 15.41 -3.19
C TYR A 65 4.51 16.62 -2.86
N GLY A 66 4.82 17.80 -3.39
CA GLY A 66 3.94 18.96 -3.28
C GLY A 66 2.59 18.70 -3.93
N ARG A 67 2.63 18.19 -5.16
CA ARG A 67 1.44 17.82 -5.93
C ARG A 67 0.68 16.62 -5.31
N LEU A 68 1.38 15.64 -4.78
CA LEU A 68 0.79 14.54 -4.02
C LEU A 68 -0.11 15.07 -2.89
N ARG A 69 0.38 16.03 -2.11
CA ARG A 69 -0.40 16.67 -1.04
C ARG A 69 -1.64 17.37 -1.57
N GLU A 70 -1.50 18.20 -2.62
CA GLU A 70 -2.62 18.91 -3.23
C GLU A 70 -3.75 17.96 -3.67
N LEU A 71 -3.41 16.76 -4.16
CA LEU A 71 -4.38 15.76 -4.61
C LEU A 71 -5.01 14.97 -3.47
N LEU A 72 -4.26 14.68 -2.39
CA LEU A 72 -4.75 13.82 -1.31
C LEU A 72 -5.39 14.60 -0.14
N GLU A 73 -5.01 15.86 0.12
CA GLU A 73 -5.60 16.67 1.19
C GLU A 73 -7.13 16.84 1.10
N PRO A 74 -7.73 16.98 -0.11
CA PRO A 74 -9.19 17.08 -0.25
C PRO A 74 -9.98 15.85 0.19
N LEU A 75 -9.32 14.70 0.41
CA LEU A 75 -9.98 13.50 0.95
C LEU A 75 -10.44 13.70 2.41
N GLY A 76 -9.86 14.66 3.13
CA GLY A 76 -10.30 15.07 4.46
C GLY A 76 -10.02 14.06 5.59
N VAL A 77 -9.26 13.01 5.31
CA VAL A 77 -8.88 11.97 6.28
C VAL A 77 -7.35 11.84 6.36
N PRO A 78 -6.77 11.33 7.47
CA PRO A 78 -5.34 11.07 7.55
C PRO A 78 -4.85 10.12 6.45
N VAL A 79 -3.69 10.41 5.86
CA VAL A 79 -3.02 9.57 4.87
C VAL A 79 -1.65 9.18 5.39
N TYR A 80 -1.50 7.93 5.80
CA TYR A 80 -0.24 7.36 6.29
C TYR A 80 0.57 6.82 5.13
N CYS A 81 1.81 7.30 4.98
CA CYS A 81 2.66 6.99 3.85
C CYS A 81 3.84 6.10 4.24
N LEU A 82 4.18 5.16 3.39
CA LEU A 82 5.46 4.45 3.40
C LEU A 82 6.11 4.53 2.01
N PRO A 83 7.44 4.40 1.90
CA PRO A 83 8.12 4.54 0.63
C PRO A 83 8.11 3.25 -0.19
N GLY A 84 8.11 3.41 -1.53
CA GLY A 84 8.49 2.40 -2.51
C GLY A 84 9.88 2.65 -3.08
N ASN A 85 10.23 1.94 -4.16
CA ASN A 85 11.55 2.04 -4.79
C ASN A 85 11.74 3.31 -5.64
N HIS A 86 10.65 3.96 -6.06
CA HIS A 86 10.68 5.24 -6.76
C HIS A 86 10.62 6.45 -5.81
N ASP A 87 10.44 6.23 -4.51
CA ASP A 87 10.30 7.27 -3.52
C ASP A 87 11.64 7.70 -2.90
N PHE A 88 11.61 8.85 -2.22
CA PHE A 88 12.75 9.46 -1.53
C PHE A 88 12.47 9.53 -0.01
N PRO A 89 12.76 8.46 0.77
CA PRO A 89 12.37 8.39 2.19
C PRO A 89 12.82 9.58 3.04
N ALA A 90 14.04 10.12 2.76
CA ALA A 90 14.56 11.27 3.46
C ALA A 90 13.75 12.56 3.19
N VAL A 91 13.24 12.74 1.97
CA VAL A 91 12.37 13.86 1.59
C VAL A 91 10.98 13.66 2.16
N MET A 92 10.41 12.46 2.01
CA MET A 92 9.09 12.10 2.59
C MET A 92 9.04 12.42 4.08
N GLY A 93 10.07 12.02 4.83
CA GLY A 93 10.16 12.28 6.26
C GLY A 93 10.19 13.77 6.65
N GLN A 94 10.48 14.66 5.71
CA GLN A 94 10.46 16.12 5.90
C GLN A 94 9.12 16.74 5.48
N VAL A 95 8.56 16.30 4.34
CA VAL A 95 7.44 16.99 3.69
C VAL A 95 6.07 16.36 3.99
N LEU A 96 6.00 15.07 4.35
CA LEU A 96 4.75 14.35 4.60
C LEU A 96 4.41 14.27 6.10
N ARG A 97 4.47 15.42 6.80
CA ARG A 97 4.19 15.52 8.26
C ARG A 97 3.22 16.63 8.62
N SER A 98 2.48 17.15 7.67
CA SER A 98 1.55 18.25 7.89
C SER A 98 0.28 18.11 7.06
N GLY A 99 -0.78 18.85 7.43
CA GLY A 99 -2.10 18.69 6.82
C GLY A 99 -2.69 17.32 7.16
N SER A 100 -3.16 16.60 6.16
CA SER A 100 -3.64 15.22 6.30
C SER A 100 -2.52 14.18 6.19
N MET A 101 -1.33 14.54 5.69
CA MET A 101 -0.23 13.62 5.46
C MET A 101 0.44 13.18 6.77
N ARG A 102 0.78 11.90 6.87
CA ARG A 102 1.36 11.26 8.06
C ARG A 102 2.57 10.40 7.69
N TRP A 103 3.60 10.44 8.56
CA TRP A 103 4.84 9.66 8.42
C TRP A 103 5.08 8.73 9.62
N GLU A 104 4.03 8.42 10.35
CA GLU A 104 4.09 7.48 11.45
C GLU A 104 4.24 6.06 10.91
N ARG A 105 5.09 5.28 11.58
CA ARG A 105 5.47 3.93 11.18
C ARG A 105 4.78 2.84 12.01
N HIS A 106 4.21 3.21 13.14
CA HIS A 106 3.47 2.33 14.02
C HIS A 106 2.22 3.07 14.52
N LEU A 107 1.06 2.52 14.24
CA LEU A 107 -0.24 3.06 14.57
C LEU A 107 -0.96 2.10 15.50
N VAL A 108 -1.59 2.63 16.55
CA VAL A 108 -2.36 1.84 17.51
C VAL A 108 -3.78 2.38 17.57
N PHE A 109 -4.74 1.49 17.39
CA PHE A 109 -6.18 1.75 17.47
C PHE A 109 -6.81 0.65 18.30
N ASP A 110 -7.62 0.98 19.30
CA ASP A 110 -8.32 0.02 20.15
C ASP A 110 -7.75 -1.42 20.18
N ASN A 111 -8.26 -2.31 19.32
CA ASN A 111 -7.86 -3.72 19.25
C ASN A 111 -6.91 -4.02 18.08
N TRP A 112 -6.47 -3.01 17.33
CA TRP A 112 -5.60 -3.17 16.17
C TRP A 112 -4.34 -2.32 16.27
N GLN A 113 -3.28 -2.82 15.66
CA GLN A 113 -2.10 -2.03 15.33
C GLN A 113 -1.72 -2.22 13.86
N LEU A 114 -1.17 -1.17 13.27
CA LEU A 114 -0.59 -1.21 11.94
C LEU A 114 0.90 -0.91 12.03
N VAL A 115 1.73 -1.72 11.35
CA VAL A 115 3.17 -1.49 11.26
C VAL A 115 3.53 -1.25 9.80
N LEU A 116 4.03 -0.05 9.51
CA LEU A 116 4.41 0.39 8.18
C LEU A 116 5.94 0.27 8.01
N LEU A 117 6.39 -0.65 7.17
CA LEU A 117 7.81 -0.97 6.99
C LEU A 117 8.35 -0.33 5.70
N ASP A 118 9.54 0.23 5.80
CA ASP A 118 10.32 0.67 4.64
C ASP A 118 11.07 -0.54 4.06
N SER A 119 10.62 -1.02 2.92
CA SER A 119 11.27 -2.08 2.17
C SER A 119 12.07 -1.56 0.99
N SER A 120 12.19 -0.24 0.82
CA SER A 120 12.97 0.35 -0.25
C SER A 120 14.47 0.10 -0.07
N PHE A 121 15.16 -0.16 -1.18
CA PHE A 121 16.59 -0.28 -1.20
C PHE A 121 17.15 0.62 -2.31
N PRO A 122 18.04 1.56 -1.99
CA PRO A 122 18.42 2.61 -2.94
C PRO A 122 18.96 2.08 -4.27
N GLY A 123 18.43 2.61 -5.38
CA GLY A 123 18.93 2.34 -6.73
C GLY A 123 18.54 0.98 -7.32
N THR A 124 17.56 0.31 -6.75
CA THR A 124 17.09 -0.99 -7.26
C THR A 124 15.57 -1.15 -7.04
N PRO A 125 14.86 -1.85 -7.93
CA PRO A 125 13.47 -2.23 -7.71
C PRO A 125 13.30 -3.42 -6.74
N VAL A 126 14.41 -3.97 -6.22
CA VAL A 126 14.37 -5.10 -5.29
C VAL A 126 14.16 -4.61 -3.86
N GLY A 127 13.26 -5.24 -3.13
CA GLY A 127 12.99 -4.91 -1.74
C GLY A 127 14.01 -5.47 -0.76
N HIS A 128 14.29 -4.74 0.33
CA HIS A 128 15.10 -5.21 1.44
C HIS A 128 14.63 -4.58 2.76
N LEU A 129 14.38 -5.40 3.76
CA LEU A 129 14.08 -4.93 5.12
C LEU A 129 15.37 -4.76 5.91
N ALA A 130 15.76 -3.50 6.12
CA ALA A 130 16.92 -3.18 6.95
C ALA A 130 16.72 -3.68 8.40
N ARG A 131 17.82 -3.91 9.13
CA ARG A 131 17.76 -4.38 10.54
C ARG A 131 16.87 -3.51 11.42
N ARG A 132 16.85 -2.18 11.19
CA ARG A 132 15.98 -1.24 11.93
C ARG A 132 14.49 -1.50 11.67
N GLU A 133 14.12 -1.91 10.45
CA GLU A 133 12.72 -2.19 10.08
C GLU A 133 12.25 -3.49 10.75
N LEU A 134 13.08 -4.52 10.72
CA LEU A 134 12.80 -5.78 11.43
C LEU A 134 12.73 -5.57 12.95
N ALA A 135 13.60 -4.70 13.50
CA ALA A 135 13.57 -4.35 14.91
C ALA A 135 12.33 -3.51 15.29
N LEU A 136 11.90 -2.58 14.41
CA LEU A 136 10.64 -1.84 14.59
C LEU A 136 9.46 -2.81 14.67
N LEU A 137 9.38 -3.75 13.71
CA LEU A 137 8.31 -4.74 13.68
C LEU A 137 8.29 -5.59 14.95
N ASP A 138 9.43 -6.17 15.32
CA ASP A 138 9.53 -7.04 16.48
C ASP A 138 9.18 -6.29 17.78
N THR A 139 9.65 -5.04 17.91
CA THR A 139 9.33 -4.18 19.05
C THR A 139 7.82 -3.85 19.12
N ALA A 140 7.21 -3.46 18.00
CA ALA A 140 5.78 -3.14 17.93
C ALA A 140 4.93 -4.34 18.37
N LEU A 141 5.24 -5.52 17.84
CA LEU A 141 4.54 -6.76 18.17
C LEU A 141 4.75 -7.19 19.63
N ALA A 142 5.96 -7.00 20.17
CA ALA A 142 6.28 -7.34 21.57
C ALA A 142 5.63 -6.37 22.58
N VAL A 143 5.49 -5.08 22.23
CA VAL A 143 4.86 -4.06 23.10
C VAL A 143 3.34 -4.24 23.15
N HIS A 144 2.74 -4.69 22.05
CA HIS A 144 1.29 -4.87 21.94
C HIS A 144 0.91 -6.28 21.47
N PRO A 145 1.28 -7.35 22.22
CA PRO A 145 1.10 -8.74 21.79
C PRO A 145 -0.38 -9.16 21.69
N ASP A 146 -1.27 -8.44 22.34
CA ASP A 146 -2.71 -8.71 22.37
C ASP A 146 -3.49 -7.99 21.27
N LEU A 147 -2.87 -7.06 20.53
CA LEU A 147 -3.51 -6.36 19.43
C LEU A 147 -3.44 -7.18 18.15
N HIS A 148 -4.54 -7.18 17.39
CA HIS A 148 -4.52 -7.68 16.02
C HIS A 148 -3.63 -6.80 15.16
N THR A 149 -2.85 -7.39 14.26
CA THR A 149 -1.84 -6.62 13.51
C THR A 149 -2.03 -6.75 12.01
N LEU A 150 -1.99 -5.59 11.34
CA LEU A 150 -1.81 -5.45 9.89
C LEU A 150 -0.41 -4.91 9.62
N VAL A 151 0.39 -5.62 8.83
CA VAL A 151 1.73 -5.18 8.42
C VAL A 151 1.69 -4.69 6.99
N CYS A 152 2.22 -3.49 6.75
CA CYS A 152 2.21 -2.83 5.45
C CYS A 152 3.66 -2.60 4.99
N LEU A 153 3.95 -2.91 3.74
CA LEU A 153 5.21 -2.60 3.07
C LEU A 153 4.93 -2.35 1.59
N HIS A 154 5.95 -1.93 0.82
CA HIS A 154 5.76 -1.70 -0.61
C HIS A 154 6.01 -2.96 -1.44
N HIS A 155 7.17 -3.60 -1.28
CA HIS A 155 7.56 -4.76 -2.09
C HIS A 155 6.90 -6.05 -1.62
N SER A 156 6.66 -6.97 -2.56
CA SER A 156 6.18 -8.32 -2.23
C SER A 156 7.14 -9.04 -1.30
N PRO A 157 6.69 -9.55 -0.13
CA PRO A 157 7.56 -10.23 0.82
C PRO A 157 7.90 -11.68 0.42
N LEU A 158 7.29 -12.19 -0.66
CA LEU A 158 7.49 -13.54 -1.18
C LEU A 158 7.16 -13.58 -2.69
N PRO A 159 7.57 -14.61 -3.42
CA PRO A 159 7.17 -14.81 -4.81
C PRO A 159 5.65 -14.89 -4.97
N VAL A 160 5.13 -14.23 -6.02
CA VAL A 160 3.71 -14.24 -6.38
C VAL A 160 3.39 -15.19 -7.54
N GLY A 161 4.41 -15.85 -8.09
CA GLY A 161 4.30 -16.81 -9.19
C GLY A 161 4.49 -16.21 -10.59
N THR A 162 4.92 -14.94 -10.67
CA THR A 162 5.20 -14.26 -11.93
C THR A 162 6.71 -14.08 -12.08
N THR A 163 7.32 -14.71 -13.07
CA THR A 163 8.77 -14.83 -13.21
C THR A 163 9.53 -13.50 -13.08
N TRP A 164 9.06 -12.44 -13.74
CA TRP A 164 9.74 -11.15 -13.70
C TRP A 164 9.45 -10.36 -12.41
N LEU A 165 8.23 -10.41 -11.86
CA LEU A 165 7.88 -9.79 -10.59
C LEU A 165 8.64 -10.45 -9.42
N ASP A 166 8.81 -11.76 -9.47
CA ASP A 166 9.49 -12.52 -8.43
C ASP A 166 10.98 -12.20 -8.33
N THR A 167 11.58 -11.56 -9.37
CA THR A 167 12.94 -11.02 -9.30
C THR A 167 13.08 -9.76 -8.47
N MET A 168 11.96 -9.10 -8.12
CA MET A 168 11.90 -7.81 -7.43
C MET A 168 11.26 -7.91 -6.03
N THR A 169 11.20 -9.10 -5.45
CA THR A 169 10.68 -9.32 -4.10
C THR A 169 11.63 -8.80 -3.02
N VAL A 170 11.18 -8.82 -1.77
CA VAL A 170 12.03 -8.57 -0.61
C VAL A 170 13.05 -9.71 -0.45
N VAL A 171 14.33 -9.44 -0.64
CA VAL A 171 15.40 -10.47 -0.61
C VAL A 171 15.53 -11.20 0.73
N ASN A 172 15.13 -10.57 1.82
CA ASN A 172 15.11 -11.15 3.16
C ASN A 172 13.70 -11.32 3.72
N GLY A 173 12.72 -11.60 2.86
CA GLY A 173 11.33 -11.81 3.25
C GLY A 173 11.13 -12.91 4.30
N GLU A 174 11.98 -13.96 4.27
CA GLU A 174 11.98 -15.01 5.31
C GLU A 174 12.27 -14.46 6.71
N ALA A 175 13.11 -13.43 6.84
CA ALA A 175 13.36 -12.79 8.12
C ALA A 175 12.14 -12.04 8.65
N LEU A 176 11.31 -11.45 7.76
CA LEU A 176 10.01 -10.88 8.11
C LEU A 176 9.10 -11.97 8.68
N PHE A 177 8.89 -13.05 7.95
CA PHE A 177 7.99 -14.12 8.37
C PHE A 177 8.46 -14.82 9.64
N ALA A 178 9.76 -14.99 9.84
CA ALA A 178 10.32 -15.54 11.08
C ALA A 178 9.97 -14.70 12.33
N ILE A 179 9.75 -13.38 12.14
CA ILE A 179 9.21 -12.51 13.20
C ILE A 179 7.70 -12.73 13.34
N LEU A 180 6.96 -12.59 12.25
CA LEU A 180 5.50 -12.61 12.25
C LEU A 180 4.92 -13.91 12.83
N GLU A 181 5.52 -15.05 12.51
CA GLU A 181 5.06 -16.39 12.94
C GLU A 181 5.15 -16.60 14.45
N ARG A 182 5.91 -15.77 15.18
CA ARG A 182 5.97 -15.79 16.65
C ARG A 182 4.75 -15.14 17.32
N TYR A 183 3.98 -14.32 16.55
CA TYR A 183 2.89 -13.51 17.08
C TYR A 183 1.56 -13.92 16.46
N PRO A 184 0.72 -14.68 17.17
CA PRO A 184 -0.50 -15.29 16.63
C PRO A 184 -1.60 -14.27 16.28
N ARG A 185 -1.45 -13.01 16.72
CA ARG A 185 -2.36 -11.91 16.42
C ARG A 185 -2.05 -11.17 15.12
N VAL A 186 -1.00 -11.54 14.40
CA VAL A 186 -0.75 -11.01 13.06
C VAL A 186 -1.79 -11.59 12.10
N GLN A 187 -2.64 -10.72 11.54
CA GLN A 187 -3.76 -11.11 10.70
C GLN A 187 -3.40 -11.08 9.22
N ALA A 188 -2.67 -10.04 8.78
CA ALA A 188 -2.33 -9.92 7.37
C ALA A 188 -1.05 -9.10 7.13
N VAL A 189 -0.47 -9.35 5.94
CA VAL A 189 0.57 -8.53 5.31
C VAL A 189 0.01 -7.98 4.00
N VAL A 190 0.18 -6.67 3.77
CA VAL A 190 -0.33 -5.97 2.60
C VAL A 190 0.76 -5.18 1.90
N TRP A 191 0.75 -5.16 0.56
CA TRP A 191 1.78 -4.48 -0.23
C TRP A 191 1.25 -3.93 -1.56
N GLY A 192 2.10 -3.24 -2.32
CA GLY A 192 1.87 -2.71 -3.66
C GLY A 192 2.82 -3.33 -4.69
N HIS A 193 3.57 -2.50 -5.42
CA HIS A 193 4.71 -2.81 -6.28
C HIS A 193 4.41 -3.67 -7.52
N ILE A 194 3.58 -4.68 -7.39
CA ILE A 194 3.30 -5.60 -8.51
C ILE A 194 2.24 -5.08 -9.49
N HIS A 195 1.61 -3.95 -9.18
CA HIS A 195 0.55 -3.32 -9.99
C HIS A 195 -0.58 -4.28 -10.38
N ALA A 196 -0.84 -5.27 -9.54
CA ALA A 196 -1.86 -6.29 -9.73
C ALA A 196 -2.47 -6.69 -8.38
N GLU A 197 -3.66 -7.26 -8.43
CA GLU A 197 -4.26 -7.86 -7.26
C GLU A 197 -3.65 -9.24 -7.00
N PHE A 198 -3.31 -9.49 -5.73
CA PHE A 198 -2.93 -10.82 -5.26
C PHE A 198 -3.63 -11.13 -3.95
N THR A 199 -3.97 -12.40 -3.78
CA THR A 199 -4.51 -12.94 -2.52
C THR A 199 -3.87 -14.29 -2.26
N GLY A 200 -3.31 -14.43 -1.07
CA GLY A 200 -2.65 -15.67 -0.65
C GLY A 200 -2.68 -15.86 0.86
N ARG A 201 -1.95 -16.86 1.33
CA ARG A 201 -1.85 -17.16 2.76
C ARG A 201 -0.53 -17.83 3.09
N ARG A 202 0.04 -17.48 4.25
CA ARG A 202 1.16 -18.21 4.86
C ARG A 202 0.81 -18.52 6.32
N GLY A 203 0.60 -19.79 6.62
CA GLY A 203 0.07 -20.20 7.93
C GLY A 203 -1.28 -19.53 8.21
N ASN A 204 -1.37 -18.79 9.32
CA ASN A 204 -2.55 -18.02 9.69
C ASN A 204 -2.58 -16.60 9.11
N ILE A 205 -1.50 -16.14 8.49
CA ILE A 205 -1.34 -14.78 7.98
C ILE A 205 -1.95 -14.68 6.58
N GLN A 206 -2.87 -13.77 6.38
CA GLN A 206 -3.43 -13.44 5.07
C GLN A 206 -2.46 -12.52 4.31
N LEU A 207 -2.40 -12.67 3.00
CA LEU A 207 -1.43 -11.97 2.14
C LEU A 207 -2.17 -11.28 1.01
N PHE A 208 -2.00 -9.95 0.87
CA PHE A 208 -2.71 -9.16 -0.11
C PHE A 208 -1.79 -8.19 -0.83
N ALA A 209 -1.76 -8.25 -2.16
CA ALA A 209 -1.29 -7.12 -2.95
C ALA A 209 -2.47 -6.29 -3.45
N THR A 210 -2.24 -5.00 -3.56
CA THR A 210 -3.23 -4.03 -4.03
C THR A 210 -2.86 -3.56 -5.44
N PRO A 211 -3.83 -3.46 -6.35
CA PRO A 211 -3.59 -2.90 -7.67
C PRO A 211 -3.16 -1.45 -7.60
N ALA A 212 -2.37 -1.00 -8.57
CA ALA A 212 -1.92 0.37 -8.68
C ALA A 212 -3.08 1.35 -8.92
N THR A 213 -2.92 2.59 -8.46
CA THR A 213 -3.80 3.70 -8.89
C THR A 213 -3.41 4.25 -10.26
N SER A 214 -2.31 3.77 -10.84
CA SER A 214 -1.80 4.09 -12.17
C SER A 214 -1.97 2.93 -13.15
N VAL A 215 -0.90 2.47 -13.77
CA VAL A 215 -0.88 1.34 -14.73
C VAL A 215 -1.05 0.01 -14.00
N GLN A 216 -1.72 -0.95 -14.65
CA GLN A 216 -1.80 -2.32 -14.20
C GLN A 216 -0.86 -3.21 -15.01
N PHE A 217 -0.27 -4.23 -14.39
CA PHE A 217 0.50 -5.25 -15.10
C PHE A 217 -0.23 -6.59 -15.07
N ASN A 218 -0.11 -7.33 -16.19
CA ASN A 218 -0.67 -8.68 -16.28
C ASN A 218 0.26 -9.66 -15.55
N PRO A 219 -0.18 -10.25 -14.42
CA PRO A 219 0.66 -11.17 -13.65
C PRO A 219 0.90 -12.50 -14.35
N ASP A 220 0.09 -12.88 -15.33
CA ASP A 220 0.24 -14.14 -16.09
C ASP A 220 1.24 -14.01 -17.24
N ALA A 221 1.71 -12.78 -17.53
CA ALA A 221 2.69 -12.56 -18.60
C ALA A 221 4.12 -12.91 -18.11
N PRO A 222 4.93 -13.58 -18.95
CA PRO A 222 6.32 -13.94 -18.59
C PRO A 222 7.26 -12.73 -18.53
N GLU A 223 6.88 -11.62 -19.12
CA GLU A 223 7.61 -10.34 -19.18
C GLU A 223 6.66 -9.18 -18.84
N PRO A 224 7.18 -7.98 -18.50
CA PRO A 224 6.34 -6.82 -18.20
C PRO A 224 5.36 -6.51 -19.32
N LYS A 225 4.07 -6.61 -19.04
CA LYS A 225 2.99 -6.35 -19.99
C LYS A 225 1.87 -5.60 -19.28
N VAL A 226 1.46 -4.48 -19.87
CA VAL A 226 0.32 -3.69 -19.39
C VAL A 226 -0.95 -4.53 -19.50
N ASP A 227 -1.75 -4.51 -18.42
CA ASP A 227 -3.10 -5.05 -18.40
C ASP A 227 -4.12 -3.95 -18.75
N GLU A 228 -5.22 -4.35 -19.37
CA GLU A 228 -6.33 -3.45 -19.68
C GLU A 228 -7.26 -3.16 -18.51
N LEU A 229 -7.00 -3.76 -17.34
CA LEU A 229 -7.80 -3.53 -16.15
C LEU A 229 -7.73 -2.05 -15.71
N PRO A 230 -8.84 -1.49 -15.21
CA PRO A 230 -8.85 -0.14 -14.63
C PRO A 230 -7.92 -0.03 -13.41
N PRO A 231 -7.48 1.22 -13.06
CA PRO A 231 -6.80 1.47 -11.81
C PRO A 231 -7.64 1.02 -10.63
N GLY A 232 -7.01 0.75 -9.49
CA GLY A 232 -7.74 0.25 -8.35
C GLY A 232 -7.19 0.68 -7.02
N TYR A 233 -7.91 0.31 -5.98
CA TYR A 233 -7.51 0.43 -4.59
C TYR A 233 -8.12 -0.71 -3.79
N ARG A 234 -7.60 -0.96 -2.59
CA ARG A 234 -8.14 -1.97 -1.68
C ARG A 234 -8.77 -1.31 -0.47
N TRP A 235 -9.93 -1.80 -0.04
CA TRP A 235 -10.54 -1.42 1.23
C TRP A 235 -10.37 -2.51 2.26
N PHE A 236 -10.34 -2.12 3.54
CA PHE A 236 -10.34 -3.01 4.68
C PHE A 236 -11.39 -2.57 5.69
N GLU A 237 -12.05 -3.54 6.31
CA GLU A 237 -12.82 -3.40 7.54
C GLU A 237 -12.18 -4.29 8.60
N LEU A 238 -11.60 -3.66 9.62
CA LEU A 238 -10.93 -4.32 10.73
C LEU A 238 -11.85 -4.32 11.94
N TYR A 239 -12.40 -5.47 12.26
CA TYR A 239 -13.35 -5.61 13.37
C TYR A 239 -12.62 -5.82 14.71
N PRO A 240 -13.20 -5.38 15.85
CA PRO A 240 -12.56 -5.51 17.16
C PRO A 240 -12.25 -6.94 17.59
N ASP A 241 -12.92 -7.95 17.06
CA ASP A 241 -12.66 -9.36 17.32
C ASP A 241 -11.50 -9.95 16.51
N GLY A 242 -10.86 -9.15 15.65
CA GLY A 242 -9.77 -9.55 14.76
C GLY A 242 -10.24 -10.03 13.40
N THR A 243 -11.53 -10.05 13.13
CA THR A 243 -12.05 -10.32 11.79
C THR A 243 -11.59 -9.21 10.84
N LEU A 244 -11.02 -9.61 9.70
CA LEU A 244 -10.61 -8.71 8.63
C LEU A 244 -11.45 -9.02 7.39
N LYS A 245 -12.13 -8.01 6.84
CA LYS A 245 -12.76 -8.07 5.53
C LYS A 245 -12.04 -7.12 4.59
N THR A 246 -11.89 -7.50 3.35
CA THR A 246 -11.22 -6.69 2.33
C THR A 246 -11.72 -7.04 0.93
N GLY A 247 -11.59 -6.08 0.03
CA GLY A 247 -11.86 -6.24 -1.39
C GLY A 247 -11.19 -5.14 -2.19
N VAL A 248 -11.11 -5.35 -3.49
CA VAL A 248 -10.59 -4.37 -4.46
C VAL A 248 -11.75 -3.70 -5.17
N GLU A 249 -11.64 -2.40 -5.38
CA GLU A 249 -12.53 -1.64 -6.25
C GLU A 249 -11.74 -0.96 -7.36
N ARG A 250 -12.32 -0.97 -8.56
CA ARG A 250 -11.68 -0.48 -9.80
C ARG A 250 -12.59 0.49 -10.52
N PRO A 251 -12.51 1.80 -10.20
CA PRO A 251 -13.28 2.82 -10.90
C PRO A 251 -12.75 3.01 -12.33
N GLU A 252 -13.67 3.18 -13.28
CA GLU A 252 -13.30 3.51 -14.65
C GLU A 252 -12.85 4.96 -14.75
N PRO A 253 -11.67 5.26 -15.33
CA PRO A 253 -11.27 6.62 -15.64
C PRO A 253 -12.24 7.26 -16.66
N ALA A 254 -12.48 8.56 -16.53
CA ALA A 254 -13.39 9.29 -17.42
C ALA A 254 -12.95 9.27 -18.89
N THR A 255 -11.67 9.02 -19.18
CA THR A 255 -11.12 8.91 -20.54
C THR A 255 -9.99 7.88 -20.52
N ARG A 256 -10.19 6.75 -21.19
CA ARG A 256 -9.08 5.86 -21.56
C ARG A 256 -8.43 6.42 -22.82
N LEU A 257 -7.36 7.18 -22.71
CA LEU A 257 -6.47 7.46 -23.82
C LEU A 257 -5.52 6.27 -23.97
N ILE A 258 -5.97 5.23 -24.68
CA ILE A 258 -5.04 4.26 -25.26
C ILE A 258 -4.49 4.97 -26.49
N ALA A 259 -3.27 5.46 -26.42
CA ALA A 259 -2.56 5.90 -27.62
C ALA A 259 -2.35 4.68 -28.52
N ALA A 260 -2.87 4.77 -29.74
CA ALA A 260 -2.69 3.78 -30.78
C ALA A 260 -1.24 3.71 -31.27
#